data_41e4544284a9eddd0e9a42668c33f365
#
_entry.id   41e4544284a9eddd0e9a42668c33f365
#
_cell.length_a   1.000
_cell.length_b   1.000
_cell.length_c   1.000
_cell.angle_alpha   90.00
_cell.angle_beta   90.00
_cell.angle_gamma   90.00
#
_symmetry.space_group_name_H-M   'P 1'
#
loop_
_entity.id
_entity.type
_entity.pdbx_description
1 polymer ?
#
loop_
_entity_poly.entity_id
_entity_poly.type
_entity_poly.pdbx_seq_one_letter_code
_entity_poly.pdbx_strand_id
1 'polypeptide(L)'
;MNAPAPSDVGRLVHLGIGNFARSHTLHATAVAGGWSVVAFTGRSATMADALNAQGGRYGLIVRGPEADEVSVLDVIDEVHPAADVDALVQLLADPFTAVVTLTITEKGYAAGSDPATSAPARIALGLKARREAGVDEPIALVSCDNLTGNGEVLGKAVRAELDEETAAWFEDHVDVISSMVDRITPSADEGAADTVREQTGFADAVPVVTEPFTEWVIEDRLRGRRPEWEKAGVQFTDDIEVHERRKLRLLNGAHTLMAYAGQVAGVERVDEAIAHREVRALVEQLWSEARETLPLPADELDAYTSALEERFRNPRLADNLIRIAADGTAKLPVRALPVIAELGGPDKAPGEVAAVAAWTAWVTDRVRHGHEVQDPKSAEIAEAAGLQEATERVTALLALLYVAADDPLVAAVVAEEQRLPRP
;
A
#
# COMPACT_ATOMS: atom_id res chain seq x y z
N MET A 1 -3.75 25.05 -26.95
CA MET A 1 -3.11 23.72 -26.93
C MET A 1 -3.98 22.87 -27.86
N ASN A 2 -3.41 22.30 -28.92
CA ASN A 2 -4.14 21.39 -29.79
C ASN A 2 -4.45 20.11 -28.97
N ALA A 3 -5.69 19.64 -29.01
CA ALA A 3 -6.03 18.33 -28.46
C ALA A 3 -5.11 17.27 -29.09
N PRO A 4 -4.59 16.33 -28.30
CA PRO A 4 -3.77 15.24 -28.84
C PRO A 4 -4.55 14.51 -29.94
N ALA A 5 -3.83 13.97 -30.94
CA ALA A 5 -4.46 13.20 -32.01
C ALA A 5 -5.20 12.00 -31.39
N PRO A 6 -6.32 11.54 -31.96
CA PRO A 6 -7.11 10.43 -31.39
C PRO A 6 -6.31 9.13 -31.17
N SER A 7 -5.15 8.98 -31.82
CA SER A 7 -4.24 7.83 -31.64
C SER A 7 -3.47 7.82 -30.31
N ASP A 8 -3.39 8.96 -29.61
CA ASP A 8 -2.62 9.10 -28.37
C ASP A 8 -3.53 9.05 -27.12
N VAL A 9 -4.83 8.92 -27.30
CA VAL A 9 -5.85 8.85 -26.23
C VAL A 9 -6.36 7.41 -26.11
N GLY A 10 -6.64 6.96 -24.90
CA GLY A 10 -7.22 5.66 -24.62
C GLY A 10 -8.19 5.74 -23.46
N ARG A 11 -8.72 4.59 -23.09
CA ARG A 11 -9.52 4.43 -21.88
C ARG A 11 -8.73 3.66 -20.84
N LEU A 12 -8.78 4.19 -19.60
CA LEU A 12 -8.38 3.50 -18.39
C LEU A 12 -9.64 3.02 -17.68
N VAL A 13 -9.68 1.73 -17.35
CA VAL A 13 -10.72 1.16 -16.48
C VAL A 13 -10.10 0.96 -15.10
N HIS A 14 -10.74 1.49 -14.05
CA HIS A 14 -10.26 1.34 -12.68
C HIS A 14 -11.19 0.46 -11.85
N LEU A 15 -10.63 -0.56 -11.18
CA LEU A 15 -11.39 -1.45 -10.29
C LEU A 15 -11.06 -1.16 -8.83
N GLY A 16 -12.08 -0.80 -8.05
CA GLY A 16 -11.92 -0.53 -6.62
C GLY A 16 -11.78 0.96 -6.28
N ILE A 17 -12.69 1.81 -6.78
CA ILE A 17 -12.64 3.26 -6.56
C ILE A 17 -12.85 3.64 -5.08
N GLY A 18 -11.76 3.61 -4.32
CA GLY A 18 -11.68 4.05 -2.92
C GLY A 18 -10.98 5.41 -2.78
N ASN A 19 -10.69 5.79 -1.54
CA ASN A 19 -9.94 7.01 -1.25
C ASN A 19 -8.53 6.96 -1.86
N PHE A 20 -7.84 5.83 -1.70
CA PHE A 20 -6.49 5.66 -2.24
C PHE A 20 -6.46 5.79 -3.77
N ALA A 21 -7.34 5.09 -4.48
CA ALA A 21 -7.44 5.22 -5.94
C ALA A 21 -7.57 6.67 -6.38
N ARG A 22 -8.50 7.41 -5.76
CA ARG A 22 -8.82 8.80 -6.10
C ARG A 22 -7.69 9.78 -5.78
N SER A 23 -6.96 9.56 -4.69
CA SER A 23 -5.83 10.40 -4.30
C SER A 23 -4.53 10.05 -5.02
N HIS A 24 -4.37 8.84 -5.55
CA HIS A 24 -3.12 8.33 -6.10
C HIS A 24 -3.22 8.06 -7.62
N THR A 25 -3.77 6.92 -8.01
CA THR A 25 -3.80 6.47 -9.41
C THR A 25 -4.60 7.41 -10.32
N LEU A 26 -5.79 7.83 -9.88
CA LEU A 26 -6.65 8.73 -10.66
C LEU A 26 -6.14 10.18 -10.61
N HIS A 27 -5.52 10.61 -9.52
CA HIS A 27 -4.82 11.89 -9.46
C HIS A 27 -3.67 11.94 -10.48
N ALA A 28 -2.82 10.92 -10.53
CA ALA A 28 -1.73 10.83 -11.52
C ALA A 28 -2.28 10.82 -12.97
N THR A 29 -3.41 10.14 -13.20
CA THR A 29 -4.08 10.11 -14.51
C THR A 29 -4.69 11.48 -14.87
N ALA A 30 -5.25 12.19 -13.90
CA ALA A 30 -5.73 13.57 -14.09
C ALA A 30 -4.60 14.52 -14.51
N VAL A 31 -3.43 14.42 -13.86
CA VAL A 31 -2.23 15.21 -14.20
C VAL A 31 -1.70 14.86 -15.57
N ALA A 32 -1.67 13.57 -15.94
CA ALA A 32 -1.27 13.13 -17.28
C ALA A 32 -2.20 13.70 -18.36
N GLY A 33 -3.50 13.73 -18.09
CA GLY A 33 -4.54 14.27 -18.96
C GLY A 33 -4.82 13.44 -20.21
N GLY A 34 -5.90 13.76 -20.93
CA GLY A 34 -6.21 13.20 -22.26
C GLY A 34 -6.79 11.78 -22.25
N TRP A 35 -7.05 11.17 -21.09
CA TRP A 35 -7.57 9.82 -20.98
C TRP A 35 -9.00 9.78 -20.46
N SER A 36 -9.83 8.91 -21.06
CA SER A 36 -11.13 8.54 -20.54
C SER A 36 -10.96 7.59 -19.36
N VAL A 37 -11.65 7.84 -18.26
CA VAL A 37 -11.60 6.98 -17.07
C VAL A 37 -12.99 6.50 -16.71
N VAL A 38 -13.17 5.17 -16.73
CA VAL A 38 -14.36 4.51 -16.22
C VAL A 38 -13.98 3.68 -15.00
N ALA A 39 -14.67 3.91 -13.88
CA ALA A 39 -14.32 3.27 -12.62
C ALA A 39 -15.41 2.32 -12.12
N PHE A 40 -15.01 1.33 -11.31
CA PHE A 40 -15.90 0.38 -10.66
C PHE A 40 -15.70 0.44 -9.16
N THR A 41 -16.80 0.37 -8.40
CA THR A 41 -16.74 0.27 -6.94
C THR A 41 -16.19 -1.10 -6.50
N GLY A 42 -15.81 -1.22 -5.22
CA GLY A 42 -15.43 -2.51 -4.63
C GLY A 42 -16.66 -3.36 -4.27
N ARG A 43 -17.41 -2.95 -3.24
CA ARG A 43 -18.54 -3.74 -2.71
C ARG A 43 -19.87 -2.98 -2.72
N SER A 44 -19.85 -1.69 -2.45
CA SER A 44 -21.06 -0.87 -2.30
C SER A 44 -21.27 0.02 -3.52
N ALA A 45 -22.50 0.14 -4.01
CA ALA A 45 -22.86 1.06 -5.06
C ALA A 45 -22.86 2.53 -4.61
N THR A 46 -22.89 2.80 -3.31
CA THR A 46 -23.02 4.16 -2.75
C THR A 46 -21.99 5.15 -3.31
N MET A 47 -20.75 4.70 -3.51
CA MET A 47 -19.70 5.54 -4.08
C MET A 47 -19.96 5.85 -5.56
N ALA A 48 -20.51 4.90 -6.32
CA ALA A 48 -20.90 5.11 -7.72
C ALA A 48 -22.02 6.16 -7.80
N ASP A 49 -23.06 6.01 -6.99
CA ASP A 49 -24.19 6.95 -6.97
C ASP A 49 -23.72 8.37 -6.63
N ALA A 50 -22.87 8.51 -5.61
CA ALA A 50 -22.36 9.82 -5.17
C ALA A 50 -21.47 10.48 -6.22
N LEU A 51 -20.53 9.76 -6.82
CA LEU A 51 -19.64 10.30 -7.86
C LEU A 51 -20.41 10.64 -9.14
N ASN A 52 -21.31 9.78 -9.59
CA ASN A 52 -22.13 10.05 -10.79
C ASN A 52 -23.06 11.26 -10.59
N ALA A 53 -23.64 11.43 -9.37
CA ALA A 53 -24.49 12.59 -9.06
C ALA A 53 -23.75 13.93 -9.15
N GLN A 54 -22.42 13.92 -9.02
CA GLN A 54 -21.58 15.12 -9.13
C GLN A 54 -20.71 15.12 -10.41
N GLY A 55 -21.07 14.29 -11.42
CA GLY A 55 -20.44 14.22 -12.74
C GLY A 55 -19.00 13.72 -12.69
N GLY A 56 -18.71 12.73 -11.84
CA GLY A 56 -17.38 12.11 -11.70
C GLY A 56 -16.34 12.96 -10.96
N ARG A 57 -16.70 14.21 -10.60
CA ARG A 57 -15.78 15.15 -9.92
C ARG A 57 -15.72 14.91 -8.42
N TYR A 58 -14.57 15.20 -7.82
CA TYR A 58 -14.38 15.13 -6.36
C TYR A 58 -13.28 16.08 -5.90
N GLY A 59 -13.36 16.52 -4.63
CA GLY A 59 -12.35 17.32 -3.98
C GLY A 59 -11.21 16.45 -3.45
N LEU A 60 -9.99 16.88 -3.75
CA LEU A 60 -8.77 16.33 -3.18
C LEU A 60 -8.17 17.36 -2.22
N ILE A 61 -8.07 16.99 -0.95
CA ILE A 61 -7.46 17.77 0.11
C ILE A 61 -6.07 17.21 0.38
N VAL A 62 -5.04 17.90 -0.05
CA VAL A 62 -3.64 17.58 0.28
C VAL A 62 -3.31 18.26 1.61
N ARG A 63 -3.24 17.49 2.67
CA ARG A 63 -3.08 17.96 4.03
C ARG A 63 -1.62 18.10 4.44
N GLY A 64 -1.08 19.28 4.26
CA GLY A 64 0.26 19.62 4.73
C GLY A 64 0.31 19.87 6.24
N PRO A 65 1.51 19.98 6.83
CA PRO A 65 1.67 20.21 8.26
C PRO A 65 1.07 21.56 8.75
N GLU A 66 1.05 22.57 7.89
CA GLU A 66 0.58 23.93 8.23
C GLU A 66 -0.78 24.26 7.59
N ALA A 67 -1.00 23.85 6.34
CA ALA A 67 -2.19 24.20 5.57
C ALA A 67 -2.63 23.06 4.66
N ASP A 68 -3.90 23.12 4.22
CA ASP A 68 -4.48 22.25 3.23
C ASP A 68 -4.45 22.92 1.84
N GLU A 69 -4.01 22.16 0.83
CA GLU A 69 -4.19 22.51 -0.58
C GLU A 69 -5.40 21.73 -1.11
N VAL A 70 -6.38 22.43 -1.68
CA VAL A 70 -7.62 21.81 -2.16
C VAL A 70 -7.78 22.03 -3.65
N SER A 71 -8.03 20.94 -4.36
CA SER A 71 -8.36 20.95 -5.78
C SER A 71 -9.61 20.12 -6.06
N VAL A 72 -10.31 20.44 -7.15
CA VAL A 72 -11.40 19.61 -7.66
C VAL A 72 -10.87 18.85 -8.88
N LEU A 73 -10.87 17.53 -8.79
CA LEU A 73 -10.47 16.66 -9.88
C LEU A 73 -11.69 16.33 -10.76
N ASP A 74 -11.48 16.40 -12.06
CA ASP A 74 -12.48 16.10 -13.10
C ASP A 74 -11.82 15.10 -14.08
N VAL A 75 -11.78 13.83 -13.67
CA VAL A 75 -11.04 12.79 -14.38
C VAL A 75 -11.87 11.53 -14.65
N ILE A 76 -13.00 11.38 -13.96
CA ILE A 76 -13.84 10.18 -14.06
C ILE A 76 -15.04 10.51 -14.95
N ASP A 77 -15.18 9.78 -16.04
CA ASP A 77 -16.34 9.93 -16.95
C ASP A 77 -17.58 9.24 -16.38
N GLU A 78 -17.40 8.03 -15.82
CA GLU A 78 -18.50 7.21 -15.31
C GLU A 78 -18.02 6.26 -14.20
N VAL A 79 -18.93 5.96 -13.25
CA VAL A 79 -18.69 4.99 -12.19
C VAL A 79 -19.79 3.94 -12.16
N HIS A 80 -19.41 2.67 -12.25
CA HIS A 80 -20.31 1.53 -12.15
C HIS A 80 -20.20 0.81 -10.79
N PRO A 81 -21.27 0.21 -10.30
CA PRO A 81 -21.18 -0.72 -9.20
C PRO A 81 -20.39 -1.97 -9.61
N ALA A 82 -19.69 -2.59 -8.65
CA ALA A 82 -18.90 -3.80 -8.91
C ALA A 82 -19.71 -4.95 -9.53
N ALA A 83 -21.00 -5.01 -9.24
CA ALA A 83 -21.91 -6.04 -9.75
C ALA A 83 -22.29 -5.86 -11.23
N ASP A 84 -21.97 -4.70 -11.85
CA ASP A 84 -22.22 -4.46 -13.26
C ASP A 84 -21.14 -5.14 -14.13
N VAL A 85 -21.21 -6.46 -14.17
CA VAL A 85 -20.26 -7.31 -14.90
C VAL A 85 -20.35 -7.06 -16.40
N ASP A 86 -21.56 -6.86 -16.93
CA ASP A 86 -21.78 -6.66 -18.37
C ASP A 86 -21.11 -5.38 -18.87
N ALA A 87 -21.18 -4.29 -18.10
CA ALA A 87 -20.48 -3.05 -18.44
C ALA A 87 -18.97 -3.26 -18.49
N LEU A 88 -18.39 -3.95 -17.50
CA LEU A 88 -16.95 -4.25 -17.49
C LEU A 88 -16.54 -5.10 -18.69
N VAL A 89 -17.30 -6.13 -19.01
CA VAL A 89 -17.02 -7.02 -20.17
C VAL A 89 -17.04 -6.23 -21.48
N GLN A 90 -18.03 -5.36 -21.67
CA GLN A 90 -18.11 -4.50 -22.86
C GLN A 90 -16.93 -3.52 -22.95
N LEU A 91 -16.56 -2.89 -21.83
CA LEU A 91 -15.42 -1.97 -21.77
C LEU A 91 -14.10 -2.67 -22.09
N LEU A 92 -13.87 -3.88 -21.59
CA LEU A 92 -12.64 -4.62 -21.86
C LEU A 92 -12.59 -5.16 -23.31
N ALA A 93 -13.73 -5.47 -23.91
CA ALA A 93 -13.82 -5.87 -25.31
C ALA A 93 -13.59 -4.71 -26.29
N ASP A 94 -13.70 -3.46 -25.83
CA ASP A 94 -13.48 -2.28 -26.67
C ASP A 94 -11.96 -2.05 -26.88
N PRO A 95 -11.47 -1.94 -28.14
CA PRO A 95 -10.07 -1.66 -28.43
C PRO A 95 -9.58 -0.31 -27.90
N PHE A 96 -10.48 0.61 -27.58
CA PHE A 96 -10.16 1.90 -26.96
C PHE A 96 -9.65 1.73 -25.53
N THR A 97 -10.06 0.68 -24.81
CA THR A 97 -9.54 0.34 -23.47
C THR A 97 -8.14 -0.26 -23.59
N ALA A 98 -7.15 0.42 -23.04
CA ALA A 98 -5.75 0.05 -23.10
C ALA A 98 -5.14 -0.30 -21.72
N VAL A 99 -5.72 0.21 -20.63
CA VAL A 99 -5.20 -0.01 -19.27
C VAL A 99 -6.32 -0.35 -18.31
N VAL A 100 -6.07 -1.33 -17.44
CA VAL A 100 -6.89 -1.64 -16.26
C VAL A 100 -6.02 -1.45 -15.04
N THR A 101 -6.41 -0.57 -14.13
CA THR A 101 -5.75 -0.39 -12.83
C THR A 101 -6.62 -0.92 -11.69
N LEU A 102 -5.99 -1.43 -10.63
CA LEU A 102 -6.71 -2.07 -9.51
C LEU A 102 -6.24 -1.55 -8.16
N THR A 103 -7.21 -1.29 -7.26
CA THR A 103 -7.00 -1.10 -5.82
C THR A 103 -8.09 -1.88 -5.07
N ILE A 104 -7.96 -3.21 -5.06
CA ILE A 104 -8.98 -4.15 -4.57
C ILE A 104 -8.65 -4.78 -3.23
N THR A 105 -7.49 -4.46 -2.67
CA THR A 105 -6.90 -5.03 -1.46
C THR A 105 -6.50 -6.50 -1.60
N GLU A 106 -5.64 -6.99 -0.70
CA GLU A 106 -5.12 -8.37 -0.72
C GLU A 106 -6.23 -9.43 -0.82
N LYS A 107 -7.34 -9.23 -0.12
CA LYS A 107 -8.49 -10.17 -0.15
C LYS A 107 -9.20 -10.22 -1.50
N GLY A 108 -9.04 -9.20 -2.33
CA GLY A 108 -9.64 -9.13 -3.66
C GLY A 108 -8.99 -10.04 -4.69
N TYR A 109 -7.79 -10.56 -4.40
CA TYR A 109 -7.06 -11.51 -5.25
C TYR A 109 -7.37 -12.97 -4.93
N ALA A 110 -8.12 -13.24 -3.87
CA ALA A 110 -8.50 -14.60 -3.53
C ALA A 110 -9.30 -15.25 -4.66
N ALA A 111 -9.01 -16.52 -4.91
CA ALA A 111 -9.72 -17.29 -5.92
C ALA A 111 -11.24 -17.35 -5.62
N GLY A 112 -12.02 -17.10 -6.64
CA GLY A 112 -13.48 -17.15 -6.56
C GLY A 112 -14.06 -17.00 -7.95
N SER A 113 -14.84 -17.97 -8.40
CA SER A 113 -15.37 -18.03 -9.75
C SER A 113 -16.63 -17.19 -9.98
N ASP A 114 -17.15 -16.51 -8.95
CA ASP A 114 -18.31 -15.64 -9.11
C ASP A 114 -17.89 -14.23 -9.57
N PRO A 115 -18.15 -13.87 -10.85
CA PRO A 115 -17.77 -12.56 -11.38
C PRO A 115 -18.43 -11.38 -10.66
N ALA A 116 -19.54 -11.57 -9.98
CA ALA A 116 -20.19 -10.50 -9.23
C ALA A 116 -19.37 -10.06 -8.01
N THR A 117 -18.52 -10.93 -7.47
CA THR A 117 -17.71 -10.68 -6.27
C THR A 117 -16.20 -10.73 -6.48
N SER A 118 -15.74 -11.43 -7.54
CA SER A 118 -14.31 -11.61 -7.86
C SER A 118 -13.84 -10.69 -8.98
N ALA A 119 -12.89 -9.81 -8.68
CA ALA A 119 -12.29 -8.95 -9.70
C ALA A 119 -11.49 -9.76 -10.75
N PRO A 120 -10.67 -10.78 -10.39
CA PRO A 120 -10.00 -11.62 -11.37
C PRO A 120 -10.97 -12.32 -12.31
N ALA A 121 -12.08 -12.89 -11.80
CA ALA A 121 -13.08 -13.56 -12.64
C ALA A 121 -13.77 -12.60 -13.63
N ARG A 122 -14.08 -11.37 -13.20
CA ARG A 122 -14.63 -10.34 -14.09
C ARG A 122 -13.66 -9.92 -15.18
N ILE A 123 -12.39 -9.74 -14.82
CA ILE A 123 -11.33 -9.43 -15.79
C ILE A 123 -11.21 -10.56 -16.80
N ALA A 124 -11.19 -11.81 -16.35
CA ALA A 124 -11.12 -12.99 -17.22
C ALA A 124 -12.26 -13.03 -18.25
N LEU A 125 -13.50 -12.75 -17.83
CA LEU A 125 -14.65 -12.64 -18.74
C LEU A 125 -14.46 -11.52 -19.79
N GLY A 126 -14.00 -10.36 -19.34
CA GLY A 126 -13.74 -9.24 -20.25
C GLY A 126 -12.62 -9.51 -21.25
N LEU A 127 -11.55 -10.18 -20.83
CA LEU A 127 -10.44 -10.60 -21.71
C LEU A 127 -10.89 -11.65 -22.72
N LYS A 128 -11.74 -12.60 -22.30
CA LYS A 128 -12.37 -13.54 -23.21
C LYS A 128 -13.18 -12.82 -24.29
N ALA A 129 -14.04 -11.87 -23.89
CA ALA A 129 -14.83 -11.09 -24.83
C ALA A 129 -13.95 -10.25 -25.77
N ARG A 130 -12.82 -9.70 -25.28
CA ARG A 130 -11.83 -8.98 -26.08
C ARG A 130 -11.21 -9.88 -27.16
N ARG A 131 -10.78 -11.08 -26.79
CA ARG A 131 -10.29 -12.09 -27.74
C ARG A 131 -11.33 -12.45 -28.78
N GLU A 132 -12.58 -12.74 -28.37
CA GLU A 132 -13.69 -13.09 -29.25
C GLU A 132 -14.07 -11.94 -30.21
N ALA A 133 -13.87 -10.69 -29.78
CA ALA A 133 -14.03 -9.52 -30.64
C ALA A 133 -12.87 -9.31 -31.62
N GLY A 134 -11.80 -10.10 -31.55
CA GLY A 134 -10.64 -10.02 -32.44
C GLY A 134 -9.80 -8.76 -32.21
N VAL A 135 -9.71 -8.28 -30.96
CA VAL A 135 -8.87 -7.12 -30.59
C VAL A 135 -7.46 -7.59 -30.30
N ASP A 136 -6.52 -7.17 -31.12
CA ASP A 136 -5.10 -7.57 -31.05
C ASP A 136 -4.22 -6.54 -30.31
N GLU A 137 -4.74 -5.32 -30.05
CA GLU A 137 -4.00 -4.33 -29.31
C GLU A 137 -3.74 -4.78 -27.86
N PRO A 138 -2.48 -4.65 -27.36
CA PRO A 138 -2.15 -5.01 -26.00
C PRO A 138 -2.99 -4.24 -24.98
N ILE A 139 -3.35 -4.92 -23.89
CA ILE A 139 -3.99 -4.32 -22.72
C ILE A 139 -3.13 -4.55 -21.47
N ALA A 140 -2.94 -3.50 -20.66
CA ALA A 140 -2.17 -3.61 -19.44
C ALA A 140 -3.10 -3.80 -18.22
N LEU A 141 -2.76 -4.74 -17.35
CA LEU A 141 -3.34 -4.93 -16.02
C LEU A 141 -2.31 -4.45 -15.00
N VAL A 142 -2.55 -3.32 -14.35
CA VAL A 142 -1.63 -2.69 -13.39
C VAL A 142 -2.21 -2.80 -11.98
N SER A 143 -1.61 -3.63 -11.14
CA SER A 143 -1.99 -3.67 -9.74
C SER A 143 -1.40 -2.48 -8.99
N CYS A 144 -2.24 -1.76 -8.25
CA CYS A 144 -1.88 -0.63 -7.40
C CYS A 144 -2.18 -0.93 -5.91
N ASP A 145 -2.16 -2.20 -5.53
CA ASP A 145 -2.35 -2.64 -4.15
C ASP A 145 -1.02 -2.77 -3.42
N ASN A 146 -1.06 -2.55 -2.11
CA ASN A 146 0.11 -2.65 -1.23
C ASN A 146 0.44 -4.12 -0.91
N LEU A 147 0.91 -4.85 -1.91
CA LEU A 147 1.25 -6.26 -1.87
C LEU A 147 2.52 -6.47 -2.70
N THR A 148 3.51 -7.18 -2.15
CA THR A 148 4.75 -7.50 -2.87
C THR A 148 4.46 -8.39 -4.07
N GLY A 149 5.05 -8.09 -5.23
CA GLY A 149 4.81 -8.82 -6.48
C GLY A 149 3.35 -8.77 -6.92
N ASN A 150 2.66 -7.68 -6.67
CA ASN A 150 1.21 -7.54 -6.84
C ASN A 150 0.75 -7.84 -8.27
N GLY A 151 1.56 -7.54 -9.29
CA GLY A 151 1.27 -7.91 -10.68
C GLY A 151 1.28 -9.43 -10.89
N GLU A 152 2.28 -10.14 -10.35
CA GLU A 152 2.33 -11.60 -10.45
C GLU A 152 1.12 -12.25 -9.77
N VAL A 153 0.76 -11.75 -8.58
CA VAL A 153 -0.43 -12.23 -7.84
C VAL A 153 -1.70 -12.00 -8.67
N LEU A 154 -1.84 -10.82 -9.27
CA LEU A 154 -2.95 -10.50 -10.18
C LEU A 154 -2.97 -11.43 -11.39
N GLY A 155 -1.84 -11.56 -12.09
CA GLY A 155 -1.74 -12.41 -13.27
C GLY A 155 -2.08 -13.87 -12.99
N LYS A 156 -1.60 -14.40 -11.86
CA LYS A 156 -1.93 -15.76 -11.43
C LYS A 156 -3.43 -15.92 -11.13
N ALA A 157 -4.02 -14.95 -10.44
CA ALA A 157 -5.45 -14.99 -10.12
C ALA A 157 -6.34 -14.90 -11.38
N VAL A 158 -6.00 -14.03 -12.34
CA VAL A 158 -6.75 -13.90 -13.59
C VAL A 158 -6.58 -15.16 -14.44
N ARG A 159 -5.35 -15.69 -14.60
CA ARG A 159 -5.12 -16.92 -15.40
C ARG A 159 -5.89 -18.12 -14.90
N ALA A 160 -6.09 -18.22 -13.59
CA ALA A 160 -6.85 -19.32 -12.99
C ALA A 160 -8.34 -19.36 -13.42
N GLU A 161 -8.86 -18.22 -13.90
CA GLU A 161 -10.26 -18.09 -14.35
C GLU A 161 -10.41 -18.15 -15.88
N LEU A 162 -9.30 -18.29 -16.66
CA LEU A 162 -9.32 -18.34 -18.11
C LEU A 162 -9.55 -19.77 -18.64
N ASP A 163 -10.27 -19.87 -19.78
CA ASP A 163 -10.25 -21.08 -20.58
C ASP A 163 -8.90 -21.21 -21.34
N GLU A 164 -8.63 -22.42 -21.88
CA GLU A 164 -7.35 -22.75 -22.52
C GLU A 164 -7.02 -21.82 -23.72
N GLU A 165 -8.01 -21.48 -24.52
CA GLU A 165 -7.81 -20.60 -25.69
C GLU A 165 -7.51 -19.16 -25.26
N THR A 166 -8.24 -18.66 -24.24
CA THR A 166 -8.02 -17.32 -23.72
C THR A 166 -6.71 -17.23 -22.94
N ALA A 167 -6.30 -18.29 -22.24
CA ALA A 167 -5.01 -18.36 -21.55
C ALA A 167 -3.84 -18.29 -22.55
N ALA A 168 -3.92 -18.97 -23.68
CA ALA A 168 -2.90 -18.88 -24.73
C ALA A 168 -2.84 -17.45 -25.32
N TRP A 169 -3.97 -16.84 -25.63
CA TRP A 169 -4.06 -15.48 -26.14
C TRP A 169 -3.54 -14.44 -25.11
N PHE A 170 -3.79 -14.66 -23.83
CA PHE A 170 -3.37 -13.79 -22.72
C PHE A 170 -1.86 -13.52 -22.72
N GLU A 171 -1.04 -14.53 -22.96
CA GLU A 171 0.43 -14.39 -22.91
C GLU A 171 0.96 -13.41 -23.97
N ASP A 172 0.29 -13.33 -25.12
CA ASP A 172 0.71 -12.47 -26.22
C ASP A 172 0.10 -11.05 -26.16
N HIS A 173 -1.06 -10.87 -25.48
CA HIS A 173 -1.87 -9.66 -25.59
C HIS A 173 -2.08 -8.92 -24.26
N VAL A 174 -1.71 -9.51 -23.11
CA VAL A 174 -1.93 -8.89 -21.81
C VAL A 174 -0.61 -8.62 -21.10
N ASP A 175 -0.36 -7.36 -20.79
CA ASP A 175 0.75 -6.95 -19.95
C ASP A 175 0.31 -6.96 -18.49
N VAL A 176 0.87 -7.86 -17.70
CA VAL A 176 0.63 -7.90 -16.24
C VAL A 176 1.76 -7.17 -15.56
N ILE A 177 1.45 -6.07 -14.91
CA ILE A 177 2.40 -5.07 -14.44
C ILE A 177 2.36 -4.98 -12.92
N SER A 178 3.51 -5.15 -12.29
CA SER A 178 3.70 -4.84 -10.87
C SER A 178 3.92 -3.34 -10.67
N SER A 179 3.44 -2.82 -9.55
CA SER A 179 3.76 -1.45 -9.17
C SER A 179 3.94 -1.30 -7.65
N MET A 180 4.81 -0.40 -7.26
CA MET A 180 4.97 0.04 -5.88
C MET A 180 4.28 1.38 -5.72
N VAL A 181 3.34 1.45 -4.79
CA VAL A 181 2.54 2.64 -4.47
C VAL A 181 2.79 3.08 -3.04
N ASP A 182 2.90 4.38 -2.82
CA ASP A 182 3.03 4.95 -1.47
C ASP A 182 2.37 6.33 -1.39
N ARG A 183 1.31 6.41 -0.61
CA ARG A 183 0.63 7.64 -0.21
C ARG A 183 -0.29 7.37 0.96
N ILE A 184 -0.19 8.15 2.03
CA ILE A 184 -1.13 8.08 3.16
C ILE A 184 -2.45 8.75 2.77
N THR A 185 -3.53 7.97 2.82
CA THR A 185 -4.87 8.44 2.48
C THR A 185 -5.85 7.97 3.57
N PRO A 186 -6.01 8.73 4.64
CA PRO A 186 -6.93 8.40 5.72
C PRO A 186 -8.40 8.54 5.28
N SER A 187 -9.31 8.07 6.10
CA SER A 187 -10.73 8.41 5.95
C SER A 187 -10.91 9.93 6.10
N ALA A 188 -11.75 10.51 5.24
CA ALA A 188 -12.09 11.91 5.37
C ALA A 188 -12.77 12.18 6.71
N ASP A 189 -12.42 13.28 7.36
CA ASP A 189 -13.06 13.74 8.60
C ASP A 189 -14.39 14.46 8.29
N GLU A 190 -15.17 14.74 9.32
CA GLU A 190 -16.50 15.38 9.18
C GLU A 190 -16.42 16.79 8.56
N GLY A 191 -15.28 17.48 8.62
CA GLY A 191 -15.06 18.81 8.08
C GLY A 191 -14.58 18.84 6.63
N ALA A 192 -14.23 17.67 6.04
CA ALA A 192 -13.61 17.63 4.72
C ALA A 192 -14.50 18.20 3.60
N ALA A 193 -15.80 17.91 3.61
CA ALA A 193 -16.74 18.46 2.64
C ALA A 193 -16.90 19.98 2.74
N ASP A 194 -16.89 20.52 3.95
CA ASP A 194 -16.94 21.95 4.18
C ASP A 194 -15.64 22.63 3.72
N THR A 195 -14.50 22.03 3.97
CA THR A 195 -13.19 22.51 3.50
C THR A 195 -13.15 22.62 1.98
N VAL A 196 -13.63 21.60 1.25
CA VAL A 196 -13.72 21.64 -0.22
C VAL A 196 -14.65 22.79 -0.66
N ARG A 197 -15.83 22.89 -0.06
CA ARG A 197 -16.80 23.92 -0.42
C ARG A 197 -16.28 25.33 -0.16
N GLU A 198 -15.62 25.56 0.96
CA GLU A 198 -15.10 26.89 1.33
C GLU A 198 -13.96 27.33 0.40
N GLN A 199 -13.06 26.41 0.03
CA GLN A 199 -11.90 26.77 -0.79
C GLN A 199 -12.16 26.76 -2.29
N THR A 200 -13.13 25.97 -2.77
CA THR A 200 -13.36 25.77 -4.22
C THR A 200 -14.76 26.18 -4.69
N GLY A 201 -15.71 26.34 -3.78
CA GLY A 201 -17.14 26.52 -4.11
C GLY A 201 -17.85 25.23 -4.54
N PHE A 202 -17.15 24.10 -4.60
CA PHE A 202 -17.72 22.81 -5.02
C PHE A 202 -18.33 22.07 -3.83
N ALA A 203 -19.59 21.66 -3.97
CA ALA A 203 -20.27 20.83 -2.97
C ALA A 203 -19.95 19.36 -3.24
N ASP A 204 -19.07 18.77 -2.43
CA ASP A 204 -18.59 17.40 -2.57
C ASP A 204 -19.18 16.48 -1.50
N ALA A 205 -19.81 15.39 -1.93
CA ALA A 205 -20.35 14.38 -1.04
C ALA A 205 -19.32 13.33 -0.60
N VAL A 206 -18.18 13.23 -1.30
CA VAL A 206 -17.19 12.16 -1.15
C VAL A 206 -15.75 12.68 -1.26
N PRO A 207 -15.39 13.74 -0.53
CA PRO A 207 -14.04 14.30 -0.58
C PRO A 207 -12.97 13.29 -0.17
N VAL A 208 -11.74 13.53 -0.62
CA VAL A 208 -10.58 12.69 -0.29
C VAL A 208 -9.53 13.52 0.42
N VAL A 209 -9.02 13.02 1.54
CA VAL A 209 -7.90 13.60 2.27
C VAL A 209 -6.65 12.75 2.04
N THR A 210 -5.52 13.40 1.79
CA THR A 210 -4.24 12.72 1.56
C THR A 210 -3.08 13.58 2.02
N GLU A 211 -1.88 12.97 2.08
CA GLU A 211 -0.63 13.67 2.35
C GLU A 211 -0.07 14.35 1.09
N PRO A 212 0.89 15.30 1.25
CA PRO A 212 1.63 15.88 0.13
C PRO A 212 2.49 14.88 -0.62
N PHE A 213 3.11 13.93 0.09
CA PHE A 213 3.95 12.90 -0.51
C PHE A 213 3.12 11.95 -1.39
N THR A 214 3.68 11.61 -2.53
CA THR A 214 3.16 10.56 -3.41
C THR A 214 4.30 9.88 -4.12
N GLU A 215 4.27 8.57 -4.18
CA GLU A 215 5.23 7.79 -4.95
C GLU A 215 4.49 6.66 -5.67
N TRP A 216 4.75 6.54 -6.95
CA TRP A 216 4.29 5.45 -7.78
C TRP A 216 5.44 5.01 -8.68
N VAL A 217 5.86 3.77 -8.52
CA VAL A 217 6.86 3.14 -9.39
C VAL A 217 6.19 1.99 -10.11
N ILE A 218 6.35 1.92 -11.41
CA ILE A 218 5.70 0.96 -12.30
C ILE A 218 6.78 0.17 -13.03
N GLU A 219 6.59 -1.12 -13.16
CA GLU A 219 7.43 -1.98 -13.97
C GLU A 219 7.35 -1.58 -15.45
N ASP A 220 8.50 -1.30 -16.10
CA ASP A 220 8.55 -0.81 -17.48
C ASP A 220 8.45 -1.94 -18.51
N ARG A 221 7.27 -2.57 -18.56
CA ARG A 221 6.93 -3.65 -19.51
C ARG A 221 5.61 -3.41 -20.26
N LEU A 222 5.08 -2.19 -20.25
CA LEU A 222 3.86 -1.83 -20.95
C LEU A 222 4.13 -1.72 -22.46
N ARG A 223 3.54 -2.60 -23.26
CA ARG A 223 3.65 -2.60 -24.73
C ARG A 223 2.59 -1.74 -25.40
N GLY A 224 1.46 -1.56 -24.75
CA GLY A 224 0.33 -0.80 -25.25
C GLY A 224 0.36 0.69 -24.92
N ARG A 225 -0.71 1.38 -25.32
CA ARG A 225 -0.92 2.80 -24.95
C ARG A 225 -1.15 2.92 -23.44
N ARG A 226 -0.62 3.99 -22.86
CA ARG A 226 -0.83 4.36 -21.46
C ARG A 226 -0.86 5.87 -21.26
N PRO A 227 -1.41 6.39 -20.15
CA PRO A 227 -1.24 7.79 -19.80
C PRO A 227 0.24 8.15 -19.62
N GLU A 228 0.59 9.38 -19.91
CA GLU A 228 1.94 9.92 -19.65
C GLU A 228 2.09 10.23 -18.15
N TRP A 229 2.04 9.19 -17.31
CA TRP A 229 2.10 9.30 -15.86
C TRP A 229 3.40 9.94 -15.33
N GLU A 230 4.45 9.93 -16.12
CA GLU A 230 5.70 10.64 -15.82
C GLU A 230 5.46 12.15 -15.57
N LYS A 231 4.42 12.75 -16.17
CA LYS A 231 4.00 14.13 -15.89
C LYS A 231 3.55 14.35 -14.44
N ALA A 232 3.10 13.27 -13.79
CA ALA A 232 2.71 13.26 -12.39
C ALA A 232 3.85 12.78 -11.46
N GLY A 233 5.07 12.60 -11.98
CA GLY A 233 6.21 12.12 -11.21
C GLY A 233 6.28 10.60 -11.03
N VAL A 234 5.46 9.83 -11.77
CA VAL A 234 5.51 8.36 -11.75
C VAL A 234 6.81 7.90 -12.38
N GLN A 235 7.46 6.94 -11.73
CA GLN A 235 8.72 6.35 -12.20
C GLN A 235 8.45 5.01 -12.88
N PHE A 236 9.19 4.73 -13.95
CA PHE A 236 9.21 3.43 -14.61
C PHE A 236 10.56 2.77 -14.35
N THR A 237 10.56 1.47 -14.07
CA THR A 237 11.77 0.72 -13.69
C THR A 237 11.80 -0.66 -14.28
N ASP A 238 12.98 -1.16 -14.59
CA ASP A 238 13.22 -2.56 -14.97
C ASP A 238 13.32 -3.49 -13.74
N ASP A 239 13.46 -2.92 -12.53
CA ASP A 239 13.60 -3.68 -11.26
C ASP A 239 12.67 -3.07 -10.20
N ILE A 240 11.42 -3.53 -10.17
CA ILE A 240 10.42 -3.09 -9.20
C ILE A 240 10.72 -3.58 -7.78
N GLU A 241 11.37 -4.76 -7.64
CA GLU A 241 11.64 -5.38 -6.35
C GLU A 241 12.55 -4.51 -5.47
N VAL A 242 13.46 -3.76 -6.06
CA VAL A 242 14.35 -2.85 -5.33
C VAL A 242 13.54 -1.75 -4.64
N HIS A 243 12.55 -1.18 -5.32
CA HIS A 243 11.68 -0.14 -4.77
C HIS A 243 10.70 -0.69 -3.73
N GLU A 244 10.13 -1.89 -3.96
CA GLU A 244 9.32 -2.59 -2.96
C GLU A 244 10.13 -2.86 -1.69
N ARG A 245 11.37 -3.33 -1.82
CA ARG A 245 12.30 -3.63 -0.74
C ARG A 245 12.70 -2.38 0.03
N ARG A 246 12.99 -1.27 -0.68
CA ARG A 246 13.25 0.05 -0.08
C ARG A 246 12.07 0.49 0.81
N LYS A 247 10.86 0.48 0.26
CA LYS A 247 9.64 0.82 1.02
C LYS A 247 9.44 -0.10 2.22
N LEU A 248 9.59 -1.41 2.02
CA LEU A 248 9.37 -2.41 3.05
C LEU A 248 10.31 -2.22 4.25
N ARG A 249 11.60 -1.97 3.97
CA ARG A 249 12.65 -1.87 5.01
C ARG A 249 12.66 -0.50 5.66
N LEU A 250 12.59 0.59 4.89
CA LEU A 250 12.72 1.95 5.42
C LEU A 250 11.40 2.50 5.97
N LEU A 251 10.32 2.50 5.18
CA LEU A 251 9.03 3.01 5.64
C LEU A 251 8.35 2.03 6.60
N ASN A 252 8.11 0.81 6.14
CA ASN A 252 7.32 -0.14 6.92
C ASN A 252 8.10 -0.68 8.12
N GLY A 253 9.43 -0.81 8.03
CA GLY A 253 10.32 -1.14 9.15
C GLY A 253 10.23 -0.09 10.24
N ALA A 254 10.44 1.19 9.89
CA ALA A 254 10.34 2.31 10.83
C ALA A 254 8.94 2.42 11.47
N HIS A 255 7.86 2.27 10.69
CA HIS A 255 6.50 2.22 11.23
C HIS A 255 6.33 1.09 12.26
N THR A 256 6.89 -0.10 11.98
CA THR A 256 6.81 -1.26 12.88
C THR A 256 7.57 -0.97 14.19
N LEU A 257 8.79 -0.45 14.08
CA LEU A 257 9.58 -0.06 15.24
C LEU A 257 8.84 0.99 16.07
N MET A 258 8.39 2.08 15.46
CA MET A 258 7.66 3.15 16.16
C MET A 258 6.37 2.65 16.81
N ALA A 259 5.65 1.74 16.14
CA ALA A 259 4.40 1.19 16.65
C ALA A 259 4.58 0.48 18.00
N TYR A 260 5.69 -0.19 18.19
CA TYR A 260 5.98 -0.89 19.44
C TYR A 260 6.79 -0.04 20.40
N ALA A 261 7.94 0.49 19.99
CA ALA A 261 8.81 1.28 20.84
C ALA A 261 8.15 2.58 21.33
N GLY A 262 7.32 3.23 20.50
CA GLY A 262 6.56 4.41 20.89
C GLY A 262 5.56 4.11 22.00
N GLN A 263 4.78 3.02 21.88
CA GLN A 263 3.84 2.63 22.92
C GLN A 263 4.56 2.18 24.22
N VAL A 264 5.72 1.51 24.10
CA VAL A 264 6.57 1.19 25.27
C VAL A 264 7.08 2.47 25.93
N ALA A 265 7.36 3.53 25.15
CA ALA A 265 7.74 4.86 25.65
C ALA A 265 6.55 5.73 26.12
N GLY A 266 5.32 5.22 26.04
CA GLY A 266 4.13 5.92 26.53
C GLY A 266 3.53 6.95 25.56
N VAL A 267 3.87 6.90 24.26
CA VAL A 267 3.27 7.75 23.23
C VAL A 267 2.31 6.96 22.35
N GLU A 268 1.33 7.63 21.75
CA GLU A 268 0.20 6.97 21.07
C GLU A 268 0.19 7.20 19.56
N ARG A 269 0.90 8.21 19.07
CA ARG A 269 0.83 8.67 17.68
C ARG A 269 2.20 8.63 17.00
N VAL A 270 2.21 8.52 15.68
CA VAL A 270 3.44 8.47 14.87
C VAL A 270 4.26 9.76 15.04
N ASP A 271 3.62 10.93 15.00
CA ASP A 271 4.29 12.22 15.15
C ASP A 271 4.93 12.40 16.55
N GLU A 272 4.29 11.88 17.58
CA GLU A 272 4.85 11.85 18.94
C GLU A 272 6.04 10.88 19.03
N ALA A 273 5.94 9.70 18.40
CA ALA A 273 6.99 8.70 18.40
C ALA A 273 8.26 9.18 17.69
N ILE A 274 8.14 9.80 16.52
CA ILE A 274 9.32 10.37 15.83
C ILE A 274 9.86 11.61 16.51
N ALA A 275 9.05 12.35 17.28
CA ALA A 275 9.51 13.45 18.11
C ALA A 275 10.20 12.98 19.41
N HIS A 276 9.92 11.76 19.88
CA HIS A 276 10.55 11.20 21.07
C HIS A 276 12.01 10.84 20.79
N ARG A 277 12.94 11.48 21.48
CA ARG A 277 14.38 11.43 21.19
C ARG A 277 14.94 10.00 21.09
N GLU A 278 14.57 9.12 22.03
CA GLU A 278 15.11 7.77 22.08
C GLU A 278 14.49 6.87 21.01
N VAL A 279 13.19 6.98 20.75
CA VAL A 279 12.51 6.26 19.67
C VAL A 279 13.07 6.68 18.30
N ARG A 280 13.27 7.99 18.10
CA ARG A 280 13.90 8.52 16.89
C ARG A 280 15.30 7.95 16.66
N ALA A 281 16.13 7.88 17.72
CA ALA A 281 17.47 7.30 17.62
C ALA A 281 17.44 5.83 17.17
N LEU A 282 16.45 5.05 17.62
CA LEU A 282 16.24 3.68 17.17
C LEU A 282 15.81 3.62 15.67
N VAL A 283 14.96 4.54 15.23
CA VAL A 283 14.56 4.65 13.80
C VAL A 283 15.76 5.01 12.93
N GLU A 284 16.59 5.99 13.34
CA GLU A 284 17.79 6.37 12.61
C GLU A 284 18.80 5.21 12.51
N GLN A 285 18.94 4.41 13.58
CA GLN A 285 19.76 3.22 13.61
C GLN A 285 19.22 2.14 12.65
N LEU A 286 17.92 1.84 12.69
CA LEU A 286 17.25 0.92 11.77
C LEU A 286 17.46 1.34 10.31
N TRP A 287 17.26 2.63 9.98
CA TRP A 287 17.50 3.13 8.63
C TRP A 287 18.95 2.97 8.19
N SER A 288 19.92 3.22 9.09
CA SER A 288 21.34 3.02 8.78
C SER A 288 21.63 1.58 8.37
N GLU A 289 21.06 0.61 9.08
CA GLU A 289 21.21 -0.83 8.84
C GLU A 289 20.48 -1.28 7.58
N ALA A 290 19.22 -0.92 7.43
CA ALA A 290 18.40 -1.30 6.28
C ALA A 290 19.02 -0.79 4.95
N ARG A 291 19.59 0.41 4.95
CA ARG A 291 20.26 1.01 3.76
C ARG A 291 21.43 0.17 3.26
N GLU A 292 22.19 -0.50 4.13
CA GLU A 292 23.31 -1.37 3.73
C GLU A 292 22.86 -2.58 2.90
N THR A 293 21.58 -2.92 2.99
CA THR A 293 20.97 -4.07 2.30
C THR A 293 20.25 -3.69 1.00
N LEU A 294 20.29 -2.41 0.60
CA LEU A 294 19.58 -1.88 -0.56
C LEU A 294 20.57 -1.47 -1.65
N PRO A 295 20.45 -1.99 -2.88
CA PRO A 295 21.36 -1.68 -3.99
C PRO A 295 20.96 -0.36 -4.69
N LEU A 296 20.76 0.71 -3.91
CA LEU A 296 20.37 2.04 -4.38
C LEU A 296 21.44 3.08 -4.03
N PRO A 297 21.57 4.17 -4.81
CA PRO A 297 22.49 5.25 -4.52
C PRO A 297 22.26 5.89 -3.14
N ALA A 298 23.33 6.29 -2.47
CA ALA A 298 23.23 6.85 -1.11
C ALA A 298 22.40 8.13 -1.06
N ASP A 299 22.49 9.00 -2.07
CA ASP A 299 21.73 10.23 -2.18
C ASP A 299 20.21 9.98 -2.38
N GLU A 300 19.84 8.95 -3.10
CA GLU A 300 18.43 8.52 -3.23
C GLU A 300 17.90 8.04 -1.87
N LEU A 301 18.68 7.22 -1.15
CA LEU A 301 18.30 6.73 0.17
C LEU A 301 18.23 7.86 1.21
N ASP A 302 19.13 8.86 1.12
CA ASP A 302 19.09 10.06 1.96
C ASP A 302 17.83 10.89 1.70
N ALA A 303 17.50 11.12 0.44
CA ALA A 303 16.29 11.85 0.07
C ALA A 303 15.03 11.12 0.55
N TYR A 304 14.99 9.79 0.39
CA TYR A 304 13.85 8.96 0.81
C TYR A 304 13.65 8.99 2.34
N THR A 305 14.71 8.76 3.13
CA THR A 305 14.60 8.79 4.60
C THR A 305 14.27 10.18 5.13
N SER A 306 14.77 11.25 4.48
CA SER A 306 14.38 12.63 4.83
C SER A 306 12.90 12.89 4.58
N ALA A 307 12.37 12.44 3.44
CA ALA A 307 10.94 12.53 3.14
C ALA A 307 10.09 11.73 4.14
N LEU A 308 10.55 10.53 4.55
CA LEU A 308 9.87 9.75 5.57
C LEU A 308 9.80 10.48 6.91
N GLU A 309 10.88 11.12 7.35
CA GLU A 309 10.91 11.89 8.58
C GLU A 309 9.93 13.06 8.54
N GLU A 310 9.88 13.81 7.43
CA GLU A 310 8.90 14.89 7.25
C GLU A 310 7.45 14.39 7.32
N ARG A 311 7.17 13.25 6.68
CA ARG A 311 5.83 12.61 6.71
C ARG A 311 5.44 12.20 8.12
N PHE A 312 6.33 11.55 8.86
CA PHE A 312 6.08 11.09 10.24
C PHE A 312 5.85 12.27 11.20
N ARG A 313 6.46 13.41 10.94
CA ARG A 313 6.29 14.64 11.73
C ARG A 313 4.99 15.38 11.49
N ASN A 314 4.19 15.02 10.47
CA ASN A 314 2.94 15.72 10.18
C ASN A 314 1.85 15.38 11.21
N PRO A 315 1.53 16.26 12.17
CA PRO A 315 0.58 15.95 13.23
C PRO A 315 -0.87 15.90 12.76
N ARG A 316 -1.15 16.44 11.54
CA ARG A 316 -2.49 16.51 10.98
C ARG A 316 -2.90 15.23 10.25
N LEU A 317 -1.94 14.33 10.00
CA LEU A 317 -2.13 13.03 9.36
C LEU A 317 -1.60 11.86 10.19
N ALA A 318 -1.07 12.15 11.38
CA ALA A 318 -0.46 11.13 12.20
C ALA A 318 -1.45 10.05 12.62
N ASP A 319 -1.06 8.83 12.34
CA ASP A 319 -1.83 7.63 12.66
C ASP A 319 -1.56 7.17 14.11
N ASN A 320 -2.51 6.42 14.66
CA ASN A 320 -2.35 5.79 15.97
C ASN A 320 -1.44 4.58 15.89
N LEU A 321 -0.45 4.51 16.78
CA LEU A 321 0.52 3.43 16.86
C LEU A 321 -0.15 2.07 17.10
N ILE A 322 -1.23 2.03 17.88
CA ILE A 322 -1.98 0.79 18.15
C ILE A 322 -2.55 0.15 16.88
N ARG A 323 -2.98 0.96 15.91
CA ARG A 323 -3.48 0.45 14.62
C ARG A 323 -2.35 -0.14 13.77
N ILE A 324 -1.17 0.49 13.83
CA ILE A 324 0.02 0.03 13.11
C ILE A 324 0.60 -1.24 13.76
N ALA A 325 0.41 -1.42 15.07
CA ALA A 325 0.95 -2.54 15.85
C ALA A 325 0.28 -3.90 15.55
N ALA A 326 -0.85 -3.92 14.83
CA ALA A 326 -1.52 -5.17 14.45
C ALA A 326 -0.62 -6.05 13.56
N ASP A 327 -0.87 -7.37 13.57
CA ASP A 327 -0.24 -8.37 12.69
C ASP A 327 1.29 -8.45 12.81
N GLY A 328 1.84 -8.31 14.02
CA GLY A 328 3.27 -8.35 14.28
C GLY A 328 3.94 -9.65 13.82
N THR A 329 3.27 -10.79 14.02
CA THR A 329 3.78 -12.11 13.59
C THR A 329 3.86 -12.29 12.08
N ALA A 330 3.12 -11.50 11.31
CA ALA A 330 3.23 -11.46 9.85
C ALA A 330 4.23 -10.41 9.35
N LYS A 331 4.37 -9.29 10.09
CA LYS A 331 5.19 -8.14 9.67
C LYS A 331 6.68 -8.31 9.95
N LEU A 332 7.05 -8.71 11.16
CA LEU A 332 8.46 -8.83 11.56
C LEU A 332 9.27 -9.82 10.72
N PRO A 333 8.74 -11.00 10.34
CA PRO A 333 9.46 -11.94 9.50
C PRO A 333 9.85 -11.41 8.13
N VAL A 334 9.16 -10.40 7.62
CA VAL A 334 9.43 -9.83 6.29
C VAL A 334 10.09 -8.44 6.36
N ARG A 335 10.01 -7.74 7.51
CA ARG A 335 10.53 -6.37 7.66
C ARG A 335 11.87 -6.32 8.36
N ALA A 336 12.04 -7.04 9.48
CA ALA A 336 13.23 -6.98 10.33
C ALA A 336 14.16 -8.19 10.14
N LEU A 337 13.62 -9.42 10.19
CA LEU A 337 14.47 -10.61 10.18
C LEU A 337 15.36 -10.77 8.93
N PRO A 338 14.91 -10.43 7.71
CA PRO A 338 15.76 -10.50 6.53
C PRO A 338 16.95 -9.52 6.60
N VAL A 339 16.76 -8.33 7.14
CA VAL A 339 17.84 -7.34 7.31
C VAL A 339 18.89 -7.85 8.29
N ILE A 340 18.45 -8.40 9.44
CA ILE A 340 19.36 -9.03 10.43
C ILE A 340 20.19 -10.15 9.78
N ALA A 341 19.55 -11.01 8.99
CA ALA A 341 20.20 -12.12 8.32
C ALA A 341 21.21 -11.65 7.25
N GLU A 342 20.83 -10.69 6.41
CA GLU A 342 21.67 -10.14 5.33
C GLU A 342 22.91 -9.41 5.87
N LEU A 343 22.80 -8.73 7.02
CA LEU A 343 23.92 -8.09 7.69
C LEU A 343 24.83 -9.09 8.44
N GLY A 344 24.39 -10.34 8.59
CA GLY A 344 25.17 -11.43 9.18
C GLY A 344 25.00 -11.59 10.69
N GLY A 345 23.87 -11.15 11.23
CA GLY A 345 23.44 -11.47 12.59
C GLY A 345 23.06 -10.25 13.45
N PRO A 346 22.51 -10.50 14.65
CA PRO A 346 21.96 -9.47 15.51
C PRO A 346 22.97 -8.42 16.00
N ASP A 347 24.24 -8.79 16.15
CA ASP A 347 25.30 -7.87 16.57
C ASP A 347 25.56 -6.74 15.56
N LYS A 348 25.16 -6.92 14.30
CA LYS A 348 25.33 -5.95 13.22
C LYS A 348 24.03 -5.21 12.86
N ALA A 349 22.94 -5.57 13.50
CA ALA A 349 21.62 -5.02 13.22
C ALA A 349 20.89 -4.63 14.53
N PRO A 350 21.50 -3.84 15.43
CA PRO A 350 20.90 -3.49 16.71
C PRO A 350 19.58 -2.71 16.57
N GLY A 351 19.36 -1.89 15.51
CA GLY A 351 18.11 -1.20 15.27
C GLY A 351 16.97 -2.15 14.87
N GLU A 352 17.27 -3.15 14.05
CA GLU A 352 16.29 -4.19 13.70
C GLU A 352 16.01 -5.11 14.91
N VAL A 353 17.02 -5.42 15.72
CA VAL A 353 16.85 -6.13 17.00
C VAL A 353 15.95 -5.34 17.93
N ALA A 354 16.11 -4.01 18.00
CA ALA A 354 15.25 -3.16 18.80
C ALA A 354 13.78 -3.19 18.34
N ALA A 355 13.51 -3.31 17.05
CA ALA A 355 12.14 -3.47 16.54
C ALA A 355 11.51 -4.78 17.04
N VAL A 356 12.26 -5.88 17.02
CA VAL A 356 11.81 -7.19 17.53
C VAL A 356 11.65 -7.15 19.06
N ALA A 357 12.60 -6.56 19.78
CA ALA A 357 12.56 -6.42 21.24
C ALA A 357 11.39 -5.52 21.70
N ALA A 358 11.12 -4.44 20.97
CA ALA A 358 9.98 -3.59 21.23
C ALA A 358 8.65 -4.33 21.06
N TRP A 359 8.53 -5.21 20.05
CA TRP A 359 7.36 -6.05 19.88
C TRP A 359 7.20 -7.04 21.04
N THR A 360 8.26 -7.76 21.45
CA THR A 360 8.18 -8.72 22.56
C THR A 360 7.83 -8.04 23.87
N ALA A 361 8.39 -6.87 24.14
CA ALA A 361 8.06 -6.07 25.31
C ALA A 361 6.61 -5.58 25.28
N TRP A 362 6.17 -5.03 24.16
CA TRP A 362 4.82 -4.50 23.97
C TRP A 362 3.74 -5.59 24.10
N VAL A 363 3.87 -6.73 23.44
CA VAL A 363 2.88 -7.83 23.58
C VAL A 363 2.84 -8.37 24.99
N THR A 364 4.00 -8.45 25.66
CA THR A 364 4.09 -8.88 27.07
C THR A 364 3.34 -7.95 27.99
N ASP A 365 3.53 -6.64 27.84
CA ASP A 365 2.84 -5.63 28.64
C ASP A 365 1.33 -5.69 28.41
N ARG A 366 0.86 -5.72 27.18
CA ARG A 366 -0.56 -5.81 26.85
C ARG A 366 -1.23 -7.04 27.46
N VAL A 367 -0.62 -8.23 27.31
CA VAL A 367 -1.15 -9.48 27.84
C VAL A 367 -1.21 -9.41 29.39
N ARG A 368 -0.18 -8.89 30.06
CA ARG A 368 -0.16 -8.74 31.52
C ARG A 368 -1.24 -7.80 32.05
N HIS A 369 -1.63 -6.81 31.27
CA HIS A 369 -2.72 -5.90 31.60
C HIS A 369 -4.10 -6.34 31.08
N GLY A 370 -4.19 -7.52 30.49
CA GLY A 370 -5.46 -8.08 29.99
C GLY A 370 -5.97 -7.43 28.71
N HIS A 371 -5.11 -6.77 27.96
CA HIS A 371 -5.45 -6.19 26.66
C HIS A 371 -5.26 -7.19 25.53
N GLU A 372 -6.17 -7.16 24.56
CA GLU A 372 -6.09 -7.98 23.35
C GLU A 372 -4.96 -7.50 22.43
N VAL A 373 -4.27 -8.45 21.79
CA VAL A 373 -3.31 -8.22 20.71
C VAL A 373 -3.98 -8.58 19.38
N GLN A 374 -4.11 -7.61 18.49
CA GLN A 374 -4.65 -7.83 17.15
C GLN A 374 -3.61 -8.53 16.27
N ASP A 375 -3.67 -9.86 16.23
CA ASP A 375 -2.74 -10.70 15.46
C ASP A 375 -3.41 -12.04 15.14
N PRO A 376 -3.17 -12.65 13.96
CA PRO A 376 -3.67 -13.98 13.64
C PRO A 376 -3.29 -15.06 14.65
N LYS A 377 -2.15 -14.88 15.35
CA LYS A 377 -1.64 -15.77 16.40
C LYS A 377 -1.87 -15.22 17.81
N SER A 378 -2.96 -14.47 18.03
CA SER A 378 -3.23 -13.79 19.30
C SER A 378 -3.27 -14.73 20.51
N ALA A 379 -3.80 -15.96 20.35
CA ALA A 379 -3.86 -16.96 21.41
C ALA A 379 -2.46 -17.46 21.80
N GLU A 380 -1.64 -17.79 20.82
CA GLU A 380 -0.26 -18.25 21.01
C GLU A 380 0.61 -17.13 21.59
N ILE A 381 0.41 -15.87 21.17
CA ILE A 381 1.07 -14.71 21.76
C ILE A 381 0.70 -14.58 23.24
N ALA A 382 -0.57 -14.74 23.60
CA ALA A 382 -1.02 -14.65 24.99
C ALA A 382 -0.37 -15.73 25.87
N GLU A 383 -0.26 -16.97 25.38
CA GLU A 383 0.42 -18.07 26.08
C GLU A 383 1.91 -17.78 26.26
N ALA A 384 2.62 -17.41 25.20
CA ALA A 384 4.05 -17.14 25.22
C ALA A 384 4.39 -15.92 26.13
N ALA A 385 3.63 -14.82 25.99
CA ALA A 385 3.81 -13.60 26.77
C ALA A 385 3.50 -13.78 28.27
N GLY A 386 2.70 -14.79 28.62
CA GLY A 386 2.38 -15.17 29.99
C GLY A 386 3.53 -15.82 30.77
N LEU A 387 4.59 -16.30 30.09
CA LEU A 387 5.75 -16.91 30.73
C LEU A 387 6.50 -15.92 31.60
N GLN A 388 6.98 -16.38 32.79
CA GLN A 388 7.57 -15.48 33.80
C GLN A 388 9.05 -15.23 33.53
N GLU A 389 9.78 -16.25 33.11
CA GLU A 389 11.20 -16.13 32.84
C GLU A 389 11.42 -15.46 31.48
N ALA A 390 12.31 -14.46 31.44
CA ALA A 390 12.46 -13.57 30.27
C ALA A 390 12.95 -14.33 29.03
N THR A 391 13.93 -15.22 29.20
CA THR A 391 14.49 -15.98 28.08
C THR A 391 13.47 -16.98 27.53
N GLU A 392 12.73 -17.68 28.39
CA GLU A 392 11.67 -18.60 27.98
C GLU A 392 10.57 -17.86 27.21
N ARG A 393 10.14 -16.70 27.72
CA ARG A 393 9.13 -15.85 27.09
C ARG A 393 9.57 -15.38 25.71
N VAL A 394 10.77 -14.78 25.60
CA VAL A 394 11.28 -14.29 24.34
C VAL A 394 11.47 -15.45 23.35
N THR A 395 12.01 -16.58 23.79
CA THR A 395 12.15 -17.77 22.95
C THR A 395 10.80 -18.22 22.37
N ALA A 396 9.75 -18.28 23.22
CA ALA A 396 8.42 -18.69 22.80
C ALA A 396 7.78 -17.67 21.83
N LEU A 397 7.95 -16.37 22.06
CA LEU A 397 7.48 -15.31 21.16
C LEU A 397 8.21 -15.33 19.82
N LEU A 398 9.53 -15.49 19.82
CA LEU A 398 10.34 -15.55 18.60
C LEU A 398 10.08 -16.82 17.79
N ALA A 399 9.68 -17.92 18.41
CA ALA A 399 9.24 -19.13 17.71
C ALA A 399 8.00 -18.85 16.83
N LEU A 400 7.12 -17.91 17.21
CA LEU A 400 6.00 -17.47 16.39
C LEU A 400 6.44 -16.71 15.13
N LEU A 401 7.66 -16.16 15.15
CA LEU A 401 8.32 -15.52 14.01
C LEU A 401 9.23 -16.49 13.22
N TYR A 402 9.16 -17.80 13.51
CA TYR A 402 9.95 -18.87 12.91
C TYR A 402 11.47 -18.81 13.25
N VAL A 403 11.84 -18.17 14.38
CA VAL A 403 13.20 -18.13 14.90
C VAL A 403 13.46 -19.35 15.79
N ALA A 404 14.59 -20.02 15.60
CA ALA A 404 14.97 -21.19 16.40
C ALA A 404 15.35 -20.79 17.85
N ALA A 405 15.15 -21.71 18.79
CA ALA A 405 15.36 -21.43 20.21
C ALA A 405 16.86 -21.16 20.58
N ASP A 406 17.78 -21.69 19.78
CA ASP A 406 19.22 -21.50 19.92
C ASP A 406 19.79 -20.37 19.04
N ASP A 407 18.92 -19.61 18.36
CA ASP A 407 19.34 -18.47 17.55
C ASP A 407 19.92 -17.35 18.44
N PRO A 408 21.06 -16.76 18.08
CA PRO A 408 21.67 -15.64 18.79
C PRO A 408 20.72 -14.43 18.97
N LEU A 409 19.72 -14.28 18.11
CA LEU A 409 18.70 -13.24 18.21
C LEU A 409 17.93 -13.31 19.53
N VAL A 410 17.70 -14.52 20.09
CA VAL A 410 17.00 -14.66 21.38
C VAL A 410 17.74 -13.88 22.49
N ALA A 411 19.03 -14.11 22.62
CA ALA A 411 19.84 -13.44 23.63
C ALA A 411 19.94 -11.92 23.39
N ALA A 412 20.06 -11.52 22.12
CA ALA A 412 20.09 -10.10 21.75
C ALA A 412 18.78 -9.38 22.09
N VAL A 413 17.62 -9.98 21.80
CA VAL A 413 16.30 -9.43 22.11
C VAL A 413 16.10 -9.32 23.63
N VAL A 414 16.46 -10.35 24.41
CA VAL A 414 16.37 -10.29 25.89
C VAL A 414 17.21 -9.16 26.45
N ALA A 415 18.41 -8.92 25.92
CA ALA A 415 19.27 -7.82 26.35
C ALA A 415 18.71 -6.46 25.93
N GLU A 416 18.12 -6.36 24.73
CA GLU A 416 17.60 -5.10 24.20
C GLU A 416 16.28 -4.67 24.85
N GLU A 417 15.40 -5.61 25.30
CA GLU A 417 14.20 -5.27 26.07
C GLU A 417 14.50 -4.39 27.31
N GLN A 418 15.70 -4.54 27.90
CA GLN A 418 16.12 -3.77 29.07
C GLN A 418 16.54 -2.32 28.75
N ARG A 419 16.86 -2.06 27.46
CA ARG A 419 17.37 -0.77 26.97
C ARG A 419 16.29 0.07 26.29
N LEU A 420 15.12 -0.53 26.02
CA LEU A 420 14.03 0.18 25.36
C LEU A 420 13.62 1.45 26.12
N PRO A 421 13.22 2.49 25.40
CA PRO A 421 12.64 3.70 26.00
C PRO A 421 11.51 3.36 26.96
N ARG A 422 11.37 4.15 28.01
CA ARG A 422 10.29 4.01 29.00
C ARG A 422 9.61 5.35 29.19
N PRO A 423 8.34 5.39 29.66
CA PRO A 423 7.60 6.62 29.94
C PRO A 423 8.29 7.52 30.96
#